data_0be19b22eb79e4b6569e32c5fa9eb9ff
#
_entry.id   0be19b22eb79e4b6569e32c5fa9eb9ff
#
_cell.length_a   1.000
_cell.length_b   1.000
_cell.length_c   1.000
_cell.angle_alpha   90.00
_cell.angle_beta   90.00
_cell.angle_gamma   90.00
#
_symmetry.space_group_name_H-M   'P 1'
#
loop_
_entity.id
_entity.type
_entity.pdbx_description
1 polymer ?
#
loop_
_entity_poly.entity_id
_entity_poly.type
_entity_poly.pdbx_seq_one_letter_code
_entity_poly.pdbx_strand_id
1 'polypeptide(L)'
;MRVAGFAPDLMDQSKLKAAGVEIVRSVAQLADLDADRVLVDLSRPGVLAAVAQIDAEVIGFGPHVDDELLEAGRAAGCAEVLPRSVFFRRLAALAAGGS
;
A
#
# COMPACT_ATOMS: atom_id res chain seq x y z
N MET A 1 -1.08 -14.56 7.67
CA MET A 1 -0.36 -13.29 7.46
C MET A 1 -1.30 -12.13 7.72
N ARG A 2 -0.87 -11.15 8.48
CA ARG A 2 -1.64 -9.94 8.75
C ARG A 2 -1.31 -8.88 7.70
N VAL A 3 -2.32 -8.41 6.95
CA VAL A 3 -2.15 -7.42 5.89
C VAL A 3 -2.98 -6.19 6.22
N ALA A 4 -2.34 -5.04 6.26
CA ALA A 4 -2.98 -3.75 6.51
C ALA A 4 -2.84 -2.86 5.27
N GLY A 5 -3.71 -1.87 5.13
CA GLY A 5 -3.69 -1.00 3.97
C GLY A 5 -4.11 0.42 4.27
N PHE A 6 -3.48 1.36 3.59
CA PHE A 6 -3.82 2.77 3.64
C PHE A 6 -4.18 3.28 2.25
N ALA A 7 -5.45 3.56 2.06
CA ALA A 7 -5.99 4.15 0.83
C ALA A 7 -7.22 4.96 1.21
N PRO A 8 -7.10 6.31 1.32
CA PRO A 8 -8.21 7.15 1.80
C PRO A 8 -9.42 7.20 0.89
N ASP A 9 -9.29 6.85 -0.38
CA ASP A 9 -10.42 6.79 -1.30
C ASP A 9 -11.41 5.71 -0.84
N LEU A 10 -12.69 6.07 -0.72
CA LEU A 10 -13.71 5.18 -0.16
C LEU A 10 -13.94 3.93 -1.00
N MET A 11 -13.83 4.03 -2.33
CA MET A 11 -13.96 2.86 -3.20
C MET A 11 -12.78 1.91 -3.02
N ASP A 12 -11.59 2.47 -2.87
CA ASP A 12 -10.38 1.67 -2.63
C ASP A 12 -10.47 0.97 -1.28
N GLN A 13 -10.91 1.68 -0.24
CA GLN A 13 -11.11 1.07 1.07
C GLN A 13 -12.10 -0.08 1.02
N SER A 14 -13.17 0.09 0.27
CA SER A 14 -14.19 -0.95 0.12
C SER A 14 -13.60 -2.21 -0.51
N LYS A 15 -12.78 -2.04 -1.54
CA LYS A 15 -12.10 -3.17 -2.20
C LYS A 15 -11.10 -3.85 -1.26
N LEU A 16 -10.33 -3.05 -0.51
CA LEU A 16 -9.38 -3.60 0.46
C LEU A 16 -10.10 -4.40 1.55
N LYS A 17 -11.16 -3.86 2.10
CA LYS A 17 -11.95 -4.54 3.12
C LYS A 17 -12.53 -5.86 2.61
N ALA A 18 -13.06 -5.84 1.39
CA ALA A 18 -13.61 -7.06 0.77
C ALA A 18 -12.56 -8.14 0.58
N ALA A 19 -11.30 -7.77 0.42
CA ALA A 19 -10.19 -8.70 0.31
C ALA A 19 -9.62 -9.15 1.66
N GLY A 20 -10.15 -8.64 2.77
CA GLY A 20 -9.70 -9.00 4.11
C GLY A 20 -8.55 -8.15 4.65
N VAL A 21 -8.28 -7.01 4.02
CA VAL A 21 -7.22 -6.10 4.46
C VAL A 21 -7.71 -5.23 5.62
N GLU A 22 -6.91 -5.11 6.66
CA GLU A 22 -7.19 -4.22 7.78
C GLU A 22 -6.93 -2.78 7.37
N ILE A 23 -7.90 -1.88 7.55
CA ILE A 23 -7.79 -0.49 7.10
C ILE A 23 -7.08 0.38 8.14
N VAL A 24 -6.04 1.09 7.68
CA VAL A 24 -5.34 2.11 8.46
C VAL A 24 -5.94 3.47 8.11
N ARG A 25 -6.23 4.27 9.11
CA ARG A 25 -6.99 5.52 8.94
C ARG A 25 -6.11 6.76 8.73
N SER A 26 -4.82 6.69 9.08
CA SER A 26 -3.94 7.84 8.93
C SER A 26 -2.52 7.40 8.61
N VAL A 27 -1.78 8.30 7.97
CA VAL A 27 -0.36 8.07 7.65
C VAL A 27 0.45 7.86 8.93
N ALA A 28 0.12 8.58 10.01
CA ALA A 28 0.85 8.47 11.28
C ALA A 28 0.79 7.06 11.87
N GLN A 29 -0.27 6.32 11.62
CA GLN A 29 -0.41 4.95 12.12
C GLN A 29 0.47 3.94 11.39
N LEU A 30 0.97 4.29 10.20
CA LEU A 30 1.73 3.33 9.38
C LEU A 30 3.03 2.88 10.06
N ALA A 31 3.69 3.77 10.77
CA ALA A 31 4.97 3.45 11.43
C ALA A 31 4.82 2.48 12.60
N ASP A 32 3.63 2.43 13.21
CA ASP A 32 3.37 1.64 14.42
C ASP A 32 2.60 0.34 14.15
N LEU A 33 2.43 -0.02 12.89
CA LEU A 33 1.68 -1.21 12.53
C LEU A 33 2.44 -2.50 12.85
N ASP A 34 1.72 -3.44 13.45
CA ASP A 34 2.19 -4.80 13.65
C ASP A 34 1.57 -5.69 12.56
N ALA A 35 1.97 -5.45 11.33
CA ALA A 35 1.49 -6.20 10.17
C ALA A 35 2.67 -6.83 9.44
N ASP A 36 2.41 -7.92 8.72
CA ASP A 36 3.42 -8.59 7.91
C ASP A 36 3.61 -7.92 6.56
N ARG A 37 2.53 -7.35 6.05
CA ARG A 37 2.51 -6.65 4.75
C ARG A 37 1.63 -5.42 4.84
N VAL A 38 2.07 -4.33 4.22
CA VAL A 38 1.33 -3.07 4.19
C VAL A 38 1.13 -2.64 2.73
N LEU A 39 -0.11 -2.32 2.38
CA LEU A 39 -0.49 -1.89 1.04
C LEU A 39 -0.81 -0.39 1.12
N VAL A 40 -0.13 0.44 0.31
CA VAL A 40 -0.27 1.89 0.44
C VAL A 40 -0.50 2.59 -0.89
N ASP A 41 -1.38 3.59 -0.87
CA ASP A 41 -1.57 4.54 -1.96
C ASP A 41 -0.44 5.58 -1.89
N LEU A 42 0.53 5.48 -2.79
CA LEU A 42 1.71 6.36 -2.80
C LEU A 42 1.38 7.81 -3.15
N SER A 43 0.23 8.07 -3.77
CA SER A 43 -0.14 9.42 -4.19
C SER A 43 -0.58 10.32 -3.05
N ARG A 44 -0.74 9.80 -1.84
CA ARG A 44 -1.21 10.59 -0.71
C ARG A 44 -0.08 11.28 0.01
N PRO A 45 -0.32 12.53 0.50
CA PRO A 45 0.73 13.28 1.21
C PRO A 45 1.29 12.52 2.40
N GLY A 46 2.61 12.51 2.53
CA GLY A 46 3.30 11.90 3.65
C GLY A 46 3.55 10.41 3.55
N VAL A 47 2.94 9.70 2.57
CA VAL A 47 3.08 8.25 2.46
C VAL A 47 4.52 7.84 2.11
N LEU A 48 5.16 8.52 1.16
CA LEU A 48 6.54 8.18 0.79
C LEU A 48 7.48 8.27 1.98
N ALA A 49 7.35 9.31 2.79
CA ALA A 49 8.17 9.46 3.98
C ALA A 49 7.85 8.38 5.03
N ALA A 50 6.57 8.03 5.15
CA ALA A 50 6.14 7.01 6.09
C ALA A 50 6.65 5.61 5.71
N VAL A 51 6.73 5.30 4.41
CA VAL A 51 7.23 4.00 3.93
C VAL A 51 8.61 3.68 4.50
N ALA A 52 9.48 4.68 4.57
CA ALA A 52 10.83 4.49 5.11
C ALA A 52 10.84 4.09 6.59
N GLN A 53 9.74 4.30 7.31
CA GLN A 53 9.62 3.99 8.74
C GLN A 53 8.85 2.69 8.99
N ILE A 54 8.33 2.05 7.95
CA ILE A 54 7.55 0.82 8.10
C ILE A 54 8.49 -0.38 8.16
N ASP A 55 8.38 -1.15 9.23
CA ASP A 55 9.19 -2.36 9.43
C ASP A 55 8.38 -3.59 9.00
N ALA A 56 7.97 -3.59 7.75
CA ALA A 56 7.20 -4.67 7.14
C ALA A 56 7.42 -4.63 5.63
N GLU A 57 6.95 -5.66 4.93
CA GLU A 57 6.94 -5.63 3.47
C GLU A 57 5.90 -4.63 2.99
N VAL A 58 6.32 -3.63 2.22
CA VAL A 58 5.43 -2.60 1.71
C VAL A 58 5.21 -2.80 0.21
N ILE A 59 3.95 -2.80 -0.20
CA ILE A 59 3.57 -2.80 -1.62
C ILE A 59 2.81 -1.51 -1.87
N GLY A 60 3.38 -0.65 -2.70
CA GLY A 60 2.79 0.63 -3.04
C GLY A 60 2.11 0.63 -4.39
N PHE A 61 1.11 1.47 -4.56
CA PHE A 61 0.48 1.67 -5.86
C PHE A 61 0.25 3.15 -6.14
N GLY A 62 0.15 3.47 -7.41
CA GLY A 62 -0.10 4.83 -7.87
C GLY A 62 -0.58 4.83 -9.32
N PRO A 63 -0.94 6.02 -9.87
CA PRO A 63 -1.35 6.13 -11.26
C PRO A 63 -0.27 5.60 -12.20
N HIS A 64 -0.65 4.80 -13.19
CA HIS A 64 0.32 4.16 -14.08
C HIS A 64 1.12 5.17 -14.93
N VAL A 65 0.59 6.37 -15.09
CA VAL A 65 1.25 7.44 -15.86
C VAL A 65 2.26 8.23 -15.03
N ASP A 66 2.34 7.98 -13.73
CA ASP A 66 3.23 8.73 -12.83
C ASP A 66 4.48 7.91 -12.51
N ASP A 67 5.40 7.84 -13.49
CA ASP A 67 6.65 7.07 -13.35
C ASP A 67 7.53 7.61 -12.22
N GLU A 68 7.53 8.92 -12.00
CA GLU A 68 8.30 9.53 -10.91
C GLU A 68 7.82 9.06 -9.55
N LEU A 69 6.49 9.01 -9.37
CA LEU A 69 5.90 8.54 -8.11
C LEU A 69 6.22 7.06 -7.88
N LEU A 70 6.09 6.23 -8.90
CA LEU A 70 6.39 4.81 -8.79
C LEU A 70 7.86 4.57 -8.45
N GLU A 71 8.76 5.31 -9.09
CA GLU A 71 10.19 5.22 -8.80
C GLU A 71 10.51 5.72 -7.39
N ALA A 72 9.87 6.80 -6.95
CA ALA A 72 10.02 7.31 -5.60
C ALA A 72 9.56 6.28 -4.55
N GLY A 73 8.52 5.52 -4.85
CA GLY A 73 8.07 4.44 -3.98
C GLY A 73 9.12 3.35 -3.81
N ARG A 74 9.77 2.96 -4.90
CA ARG A 74 10.86 1.98 -4.84
C ARG A 74 12.04 2.52 -4.03
N ALA A 75 12.41 3.77 -4.26
CA ALA A 75 13.51 4.41 -3.54
C ALA A 75 13.21 4.56 -2.04
N ALA A 76 11.94 4.73 -1.67
CA ALA A 76 11.53 4.84 -0.27
C ALA A 76 11.58 3.51 0.47
N GLY A 77 11.65 2.39 -0.23
CA GLY A 77 11.78 1.08 0.40
C GLY A 77 10.63 0.11 0.14
N CYS A 78 9.72 0.42 -0.78
CA CYS A 78 8.69 -0.54 -1.16
C CYS A 78 9.32 -1.79 -1.75
N ALA A 79 8.87 -2.96 -1.31
CA ALA A 79 9.29 -4.24 -1.88
C ALA A 79 8.81 -4.37 -3.33
N GLU A 80 7.64 -3.81 -3.61
CA GLU A 80 7.07 -3.79 -4.95
C GLU A 80 6.24 -2.52 -5.11
N VAL A 81 6.26 -1.96 -6.32
CA VAL A 81 5.45 -0.78 -6.67
C VAL A 81 4.69 -1.11 -7.95
N LEU A 82 3.38 -0.93 -7.92
CA LEU A 82 2.50 -1.33 -8.99
C LEU A 82 1.67 -0.16 -9.51
N PRO A 83 1.42 -0.09 -10.82
CA PRO A 83 0.35 0.76 -11.33
C PRO A 83 -0.97 0.36 -10.67
N ARG A 84 -1.82 1.34 -10.44
CA ARG A 84 -3.11 1.17 -9.75
C ARG A 84 -3.93 0.01 -10.32
N SER A 85 -4.07 -0.09 -11.63
CA SER A 85 -4.87 -1.14 -12.27
C SER A 85 -4.30 -2.54 -12.02
N VAL A 86 -2.98 -2.66 -12.04
CA VAL A 86 -2.30 -3.93 -11.75
C VAL A 86 -2.48 -4.31 -10.29
N PHE A 87 -2.34 -3.34 -9.38
CA PHE A 87 -2.51 -3.55 -7.95
C PHE A 87 -3.88 -4.15 -7.64
N PHE A 88 -4.95 -3.51 -8.12
CA PHE A 88 -6.30 -3.97 -7.82
C PHE A 88 -6.64 -5.30 -8.49
N ARG A 89 -6.06 -5.58 -9.65
CA ARG A 89 -6.22 -6.88 -10.30
C ARG A 89 -5.56 -8.00 -9.48
N ARG A 90 -4.47 -7.70 -8.78
CA ARG A 90 -3.72 -8.66 -7.95
C ARG A 90 -4.13 -8.63 -6.48
N LEU A 91 -5.09 -7.80 -6.10
CA LEU A 91 -5.41 -7.54 -4.69
C LEU A 91 -5.73 -8.80 -3.90
N ALA A 92 -6.51 -9.71 -4.45
CA ALA A 92 -6.89 -10.93 -3.74
C ALA A 92 -5.65 -11.75 -3.34
N ALA A 93 -4.70 -11.88 -4.26
CA ALA A 93 -3.45 -12.61 -4.00
C ALA A 93 -2.57 -11.86 -2.99
N LEU A 94 -2.46 -10.53 -3.15
CA LEU A 94 -1.65 -9.71 -2.24
C LEU A 94 -2.18 -9.76 -0.81
N ALA A 95 -3.50 -9.68 -0.65
CA ALA A 95 -4.15 -9.72 0.66
C ALA A 95 -4.05 -11.09 1.32
N ALA A 96 -3.92 -12.15 0.51
CA ALA A 96 -3.77 -13.52 1.01
C ALA A 96 -2.30 -13.88 1.31
N GLY A 97 -1.37 -12.95 1.13
CA GLY A 97 0.06 -13.19 1.38
C GLY A 97 0.82 -13.69 0.16
N GLY A 98 0.17 -13.75 -0.99
CA GLY A 98 0.80 -14.14 -2.24
C GLY A 98 1.32 -12.94 -3.04
N SER A 99 1.54 -13.13 -4.31
CA SER A 99 1.99 -12.10 -5.24
C SER A 99 1.07 -11.99 -6.44
#